data_5cf5bd6d7860f0f3e89ed04f79be0ff5
#
_entry.id   5cf5bd6d7860f0f3e89ed04f79be0ff5
#
_cell.length_a   1.000
_cell.length_b   1.000
_cell.length_c   1.000
_cell.angle_alpha   90.00
_cell.angle_beta   90.00
_cell.angle_gamma   90.00
#
_symmetry.space_group_name_H-M   'P 1'
#
loop_
_entity.id
_entity.type
_entity.pdbx_description
1 polymer ?
#
loop_
_entity_poly.entity_id
_entity_poly.type
_entity_poly.pdbx_seq_one_letter_code
_entity_poly.pdbx_strand_id
1 'polypeptide(L)'
;MSYVTEFPAAEPQEAVTHFLRRLSVETDCADVHHALTNNEQDFVLLHVVGKPEQFARRHVPGAIHMPWSQITEARMAQWPVDTLFVVYCAGPHCNGADRAALKLARLGLPVKIMIGGITGWEDEQYAFASSETAAVL
;
A
#
# COMPACT_ATOMS: atom_id res chain seq x y z
N MET A 1 -31.77 22.16 2.38
CA MET A 1 -30.79 21.21 2.91
C MET A 1 -30.68 20.04 1.95
N SER A 2 -29.48 19.63 1.64
CA SER A 2 -29.22 18.45 0.80
C SER A 2 -28.73 17.30 1.68
N TYR A 3 -28.59 16.10 1.11
CA TYR A 3 -27.93 14.99 1.81
C TYR A 3 -26.49 15.32 2.19
N VAL A 4 -25.84 16.18 1.42
CA VAL A 4 -24.47 16.61 1.71
C VAL A 4 -24.40 17.43 2.99
N THR A 5 -25.39 18.24 3.27
CA THR A 5 -25.42 19.15 4.42
C THR A 5 -26.27 18.63 5.57
N GLU A 6 -26.87 17.43 5.43
CA GLU A 6 -27.64 16.79 6.50
C GLU A 6 -26.80 16.66 7.78
N PHE A 7 -25.55 16.21 7.62
CA PHE A 7 -24.58 16.20 8.71
C PHE A 7 -23.66 17.41 8.55
N PRO A 8 -23.50 18.24 9.57
CA PRO A 8 -22.65 19.41 9.47
C PRO A 8 -21.18 19.01 9.26
N ALA A 9 -20.45 19.81 8.49
CA ALA A 9 -19.01 19.63 8.37
C ALA A 9 -18.34 19.79 9.74
N ALA A 10 -17.26 19.04 9.98
CA ALA A 10 -16.47 19.22 11.19
C ALA A 10 -15.86 20.62 11.23
N GLU A 11 -15.60 21.10 12.43
CA GLU A 11 -14.85 22.35 12.57
C GLU A 11 -13.50 22.22 11.86
N PRO A 12 -13.02 23.29 11.18
CA PRO A 12 -11.77 23.20 10.41
C PRO A 12 -10.58 22.65 11.19
N GLN A 13 -10.46 23.00 12.47
CA GLN A 13 -9.35 22.52 13.29
C GLN A 13 -9.41 21.00 13.51
N GLU A 14 -10.61 20.46 13.70
CA GLU A 14 -10.80 19.01 13.82
C GLU A 14 -10.51 18.31 12.50
N ALA A 15 -10.93 18.92 11.39
CA ALA A 15 -10.68 18.39 10.06
C ALA A 15 -9.17 18.31 9.77
N VAL A 16 -8.40 19.33 10.15
CA VAL A 16 -6.94 19.33 10.02
C VAL A 16 -6.34 18.11 10.72
N THR A 17 -6.73 17.86 11.96
CA THR A 17 -6.22 16.73 12.74
C THR A 17 -6.56 15.39 12.06
N HIS A 18 -7.81 15.27 11.62
CA HIS A 18 -8.26 14.03 10.93
C HIS A 18 -7.46 13.76 9.66
N PHE A 19 -7.33 14.77 8.79
CA PHE A 19 -6.67 14.57 7.51
C PHE A 19 -5.16 14.39 7.64
N LEU A 20 -4.51 15.03 8.60
CA LEU A 20 -3.11 14.78 8.88
C LEU A 20 -2.89 13.33 9.34
N ARG A 21 -3.78 12.80 10.18
CA ARG A 21 -3.71 11.39 10.58
C ARG A 21 -3.87 10.47 9.38
N ARG A 22 -4.86 10.75 8.55
CA ARG A 22 -5.12 9.94 7.36
C ARG A 22 -3.93 9.93 6.41
N LEU A 23 -3.36 11.10 6.12
CA LEU A 23 -2.19 11.22 5.25
C LEU A 23 -0.94 10.60 5.85
N SER A 24 -0.89 10.41 7.16
CA SER A 24 0.25 9.75 7.82
C SER A 24 0.21 8.23 7.71
N VAL A 25 -0.95 7.63 7.42
CA VAL A 25 -1.10 6.18 7.33
C VAL A 25 -1.54 5.69 5.95
N GLU A 26 -1.82 6.63 5.03
CA GLU A 26 -2.27 6.29 3.67
C GLU A 26 -1.45 7.03 2.63
N THR A 27 -1.26 6.39 1.49
CA THR A 27 -0.83 6.99 0.23
C THR A 27 -1.76 6.45 -0.86
N ASP A 28 -1.50 6.75 -2.12
CA ASP A 28 -2.34 6.28 -3.22
C ASP A 28 -1.50 5.82 -4.41
N CYS A 29 -2.18 5.28 -5.42
CA CYS A 29 -1.52 4.75 -6.60
C CYS A 29 -0.77 5.84 -7.38
N ALA A 30 -1.34 7.05 -7.47
CA ALA A 30 -0.72 8.15 -8.20
C ALA A 30 0.61 8.57 -7.58
N ASP A 31 0.64 8.69 -6.26
CA ASP A 31 1.87 9.11 -5.55
C ASP A 31 2.94 8.03 -5.63
N VAL A 32 2.57 6.76 -5.48
CA VAL A 32 3.50 5.64 -5.62
C VAL A 32 4.05 5.57 -7.05
N HIS A 33 3.18 5.68 -8.04
CA HIS A 33 3.59 5.68 -9.44
C HIS A 33 4.55 6.82 -9.75
N HIS A 34 4.27 8.02 -9.24
CA HIS A 34 5.14 9.18 -9.41
C HIS A 34 6.53 8.91 -8.81
N ALA A 35 6.59 8.36 -7.61
CA ALA A 35 7.87 8.04 -6.98
C ALA A 35 8.66 7.00 -7.77
N LEU A 36 7.99 5.95 -8.26
CA LEU A 36 8.65 4.91 -9.05
C LEU A 36 9.18 5.44 -10.37
N THR A 37 8.41 6.29 -11.07
CA THR A 37 8.81 6.78 -12.40
C THR A 37 9.83 7.90 -12.35
N ASN A 38 9.97 8.59 -11.23
CA ASN A 38 10.93 9.69 -11.06
C ASN A 38 12.14 9.33 -10.21
N ASN A 39 12.37 8.04 -9.95
CA ASN A 39 13.50 7.58 -9.13
C ASN A 39 13.52 8.21 -7.72
N GLU A 40 12.34 8.37 -7.13
CA GLU A 40 12.16 8.98 -5.81
C GLU A 40 11.68 7.96 -4.78
N GLN A 41 11.83 6.66 -5.06
CA GLN A 41 11.36 5.62 -4.15
C GLN A 41 12.19 5.60 -2.87
N ASP A 42 11.58 6.02 -1.78
CA ASP A 42 12.17 6.05 -0.45
C ASP A 42 11.39 5.15 0.52
N PHE A 43 10.83 4.08 0.00
CA PHE A 43 10.01 3.11 0.73
C PHE A 43 10.17 1.73 0.12
N VAL A 44 9.83 0.71 0.90
CA VAL A 44 9.75 -0.68 0.43
C VAL A 44 8.28 -0.97 0.14
N LEU A 45 7.98 -1.42 -1.08
CA LEU A 45 6.61 -1.70 -1.52
C LEU A 45 6.32 -3.20 -1.36
N LEU A 46 5.29 -3.53 -0.60
CA LEU A 46 4.91 -4.91 -0.31
C LEU A 46 3.54 -5.25 -0.90
N HIS A 47 3.50 -6.29 -1.70
CA HIS A 47 2.29 -6.92 -2.22
C HIS A 47 1.88 -7.98 -1.20
N VAL A 48 0.83 -7.71 -0.40
CA VAL A 48 0.60 -8.45 0.85
C VAL A 48 -0.49 -9.50 0.78
N VAL A 49 -0.93 -9.84 -0.42
CA VAL A 49 -1.96 -10.87 -0.66
C VAL A 49 -1.56 -11.78 -1.81
N GLY A 50 -2.34 -12.83 -2.00
CA GLY A 50 -2.22 -13.69 -3.16
C GLY A 50 -1.15 -14.75 -3.06
N LYS A 51 -1.18 -15.66 -4.03
CA LYS A 51 -0.21 -16.74 -4.15
C LYS A 51 0.98 -16.30 -5.01
N PRO A 52 2.13 -16.98 -4.91
CA PRO A 52 3.30 -16.63 -5.73
C PRO A 52 3.00 -16.54 -7.23
N GLU A 53 2.15 -17.41 -7.76
CA GLU A 53 1.79 -17.43 -9.17
C GLU A 53 0.99 -16.19 -9.56
N GLN A 54 0.11 -15.72 -8.66
CA GLN A 54 -0.69 -14.52 -8.89
C GLN A 54 0.20 -13.28 -8.90
N PHE A 55 1.12 -13.20 -7.94
CA PHE A 55 2.10 -12.12 -7.89
C PHE A 55 2.97 -12.11 -9.16
N ALA A 56 3.46 -13.29 -9.58
CA ALA A 56 4.30 -13.39 -10.76
C ALA A 56 3.60 -12.88 -12.01
N ARG A 57 2.30 -13.14 -12.15
CA ARG A 57 1.54 -12.67 -13.31
C ARG A 57 1.39 -11.17 -13.36
N ARG A 58 1.16 -10.54 -12.21
CA ARG A 58 0.82 -9.12 -12.18
C ARG A 58 1.06 -8.53 -10.79
N HIS A 59 1.95 -7.56 -10.72
CA HIS A 59 2.22 -6.81 -9.50
C HIS A 59 2.67 -5.41 -9.85
N VAL A 60 2.59 -4.50 -8.90
CA VAL A 60 3.12 -3.15 -9.07
C VAL A 60 4.64 -3.24 -9.23
N PRO A 61 5.24 -2.53 -10.22
CA PRO A 61 6.67 -2.59 -10.43
C PRO A 61 7.47 -2.30 -9.15
N GLY A 62 8.46 -3.14 -8.87
CA GLY A 62 9.31 -3.00 -7.70
C GLY A 62 8.74 -3.59 -6.41
N ALA A 63 7.52 -4.10 -6.43
CA ALA A 63 6.92 -4.71 -5.24
C ALA A 63 7.57 -6.04 -4.89
N ILE A 64 7.63 -6.31 -3.60
CA ILE A 64 8.06 -7.59 -3.04
C ILE A 64 6.81 -8.34 -2.58
N HIS A 65 6.72 -9.63 -2.90
CA HIS A 65 5.61 -10.45 -2.43
C HIS A 65 5.82 -10.85 -0.98
N MET A 66 4.98 -10.33 -0.11
CA MET A 66 5.02 -10.62 1.32
C MET A 66 3.59 -10.74 1.84
N PRO A 67 2.92 -11.89 1.65
CA PRO A 67 1.56 -12.08 2.18
C PRO A 67 1.49 -11.69 3.66
N TRP A 68 0.41 -11.02 4.07
CA TRP A 68 0.32 -10.48 5.43
C TRP A 68 0.49 -11.56 6.49
N SER A 69 0.09 -12.81 6.21
CA SER A 69 0.26 -13.93 7.15
C SER A 69 1.73 -14.30 7.38
N GLN A 70 2.62 -13.91 6.48
CA GLN A 70 4.05 -14.22 6.57
C GLN A 70 4.86 -13.09 7.21
N ILE A 71 4.24 -11.99 7.57
CA ILE A 71 4.92 -10.87 8.22
C ILE A 71 5.22 -11.27 9.67
N THR A 72 6.50 -11.37 10.00
CA THR A 72 6.99 -11.70 11.33
C THR A 72 8.18 -10.80 11.67
N GLU A 73 8.50 -10.70 12.95
CA GLU A 73 9.67 -9.93 13.37
C GLU A 73 10.94 -10.43 12.68
N ALA A 74 11.11 -11.75 12.60
CA ALA A 74 12.28 -12.34 11.97
C ALA A 74 12.41 -11.98 10.49
N ARG A 75 11.30 -12.02 9.74
CA ARG A 75 11.31 -11.67 8.32
C ARG A 75 11.61 -10.19 8.08
N MET A 76 11.08 -9.33 8.95
CA MET A 76 11.26 -7.89 8.81
C MET A 76 12.60 -7.38 9.32
N ALA A 77 13.34 -8.21 10.07
CA ALA A 77 14.64 -7.83 10.63
C ALA A 77 15.72 -7.56 9.57
N GLN A 78 15.49 -7.97 8.32
CA GLN A 78 16.44 -7.71 7.23
C GLN A 78 16.46 -6.24 6.78
N TRP A 79 15.48 -5.45 7.20
CA TRP A 79 15.45 -4.02 6.90
C TRP A 79 15.74 -3.19 8.14
N PRO A 80 16.35 -2.00 7.98
CA PRO A 80 16.51 -1.05 9.09
C PRO A 80 15.17 -0.70 9.74
N VAL A 81 15.18 -0.39 11.04
CA VAL A 81 13.95 -0.12 11.80
C VAL A 81 13.23 1.16 11.39
N ASP A 82 13.91 2.06 10.67
CA ASP A 82 13.32 3.30 10.15
C ASP A 82 12.82 3.18 8.71
N THR A 83 12.85 1.98 8.13
CA THR A 83 12.34 1.74 6.79
C THR A 83 10.84 1.98 6.74
N LEU A 84 10.38 2.80 5.80
CA LEU A 84 8.95 2.95 5.53
C LEU A 84 8.49 1.83 4.62
N PHE A 85 7.46 1.11 5.05
CA PHE A 85 6.81 0.12 4.21
C PHE A 85 5.51 0.70 3.65
N VAL A 86 5.30 0.50 2.36
CA VAL A 86 4.02 0.80 1.70
C VAL A 86 3.42 -0.54 1.30
N VAL A 87 2.21 -0.80 1.75
CA VAL A 87 1.54 -2.08 1.54
C VAL A 87 0.30 -1.91 0.70
N TYR A 88 -0.01 -2.91 -0.14
CA TYR A 88 -1.24 -2.90 -0.92
C TYR A 88 -1.80 -4.31 -1.07
N CYS A 89 -3.10 -4.39 -1.33
CA CYS A 89 -3.78 -5.64 -1.61
C CYS A 89 -4.62 -5.52 -2.89
N ALA A 90 -5.64 -6.35 -3.04
CA ALA A 90 -6.40 -6.41 -4.29
C ALA A 90 -7.13 -5.11 -4.61
N GLY A 91 -7.74 -4.49 -3.62
CA GLY A 91 -8.51 -3.27 -3.84
C GLY A 91 -9.32 -2.88 -2.62
N PRO A 92 -10.26 -1.92 -2.77
CA PRO A 92 -11.02 -1.38 -1.64
C PRO A 92 -11.85 -2.41 -0.86
N HIS A 93 -12.19 -3.53 -1.50
CA HIS A 93 -12.99 -4.60 -0.89
C HIS A 93 -12.14 -5.59 -0.07
N CYS A 94 -10.83 -5.41 -0.03
CA CYS A 94 -9.89 -6.33 0.60
C CYS A 94 -9.23 -5.64 1.79
N ASN A 95 -9.20 -6.30 2.95
CA ASN A 95 -8.54 -5.75 4.13
C ASN A 95 -7.15 -6.32 4.37
N GLY A 96 -6.56 -6.98 3.37
CA GLY A 96 -5.21 -7.54 3.50
C GLY A 96 -4.14 -6.50 3.80
N ALA A 97 -4.26 -5.33 3.17
CA ALA A 97 -3.34 -4.22 3.44
C ALA A 97 -3.48 -3.71 4.87
N ASP A 98 -4.70 -3.62 5.38
CA ASP A 98 -4.94 -3.21 6.77
C ASP A 98 -4.34 -4.19 7.76
N ARG A 99 -4.48 -5.49 7.49
CA ARG A 99 -3.88 -6.55 8.32
C ARG A 99 -2.37 -6.49 8.31
N ALA A 100 -1.77 -6.29 7.14
CA ALA A 100 -0.32 -6.14 7.00
C ALA A 100 0.16 -4.90 7.75
N ALA A 101 -0.52 -3.77 7.55
CA ALA A 101 -0.16 -2.51 8.19
C ALA A 101 -0.22 -2.62 9.71
N LEU A 102 -1.26 -3.28 10.25
CA LEU A 102 -1.38 -3.50 11.69
C LEU A 102 -0.21 -4.32 12.23
N LYS A 103 0.17 -5.41 11.54
CA LYS A 103 1.30 -6.25 11.93
C LYS A 103 2.60 -5.47 11.94
N LEU A 104 2.86 -4.70 10.88
CA LEU A 104 4.08 -3.90 10.77
C LEU A 104 4.14 -2.82 11.86
N ALA A 105 3.02 -2.13 12.09
CA ALA A 105 2.96 -1.10 13.13
C ALA A 105 3.19 -1.70 14.52
N ARG A 106 2.65 -2.89 14.79
CA ARG A 106 2.88 -3.59 16.07
C ARG A 106 4.34 -3.98 16.27
N LEU A 107 5.07 -4.18 15.18
CA LEU A 107 6.51 -4.42 15.22
C LEU A 107 7.32 -3.14 15.36
N GLY A 108 6.66 -1.98 15.41
CA GLY A 108 7.33 -0.68 15.54
C GLY A 108 7.84 -0.12 14.22
N LEU A 109 7.36 -0.63 13.08
CA LEU A 109 7.84 -0.22 11.77
C LEU A 109 6.89 0.81 11.13
N PRO A 110 7.43 1.88 10.51
CA PRO A 110 6.62 2.85 9.79
C PRO A 110 5.91 2.19 8.61
N VAL A 111 4.63 2.51 8.43
CA VAL A 111 3.84 1.88 7.37
C VAL A 111 2.79 2.84 6.84
N LYS A 112 2.54 2.78 5.53
CA LYS A 112 1.38 3.41 4.88
C LYS A 112 0.71 2.39 3.97
N ILE A 113 -0.59 2.52 3.82
CA ILE A 113 -1.36 1.72 2.88
C ILE A 113 -1.49 2.50 1.57
N MET A 114 -1.17 1.87 0.44
CA MET A 114 -1.53 2.41 -0.87
C MET A 114 -2.98 2.08 -1.14
N ILE A 115 -3.85 3.07 -0.92
CA ILE A 115 -5.29 2.89 -1.14
C ILE A 115 -5.57 2.60 -2.61
N GLY A 116 -6.61 1.81 -2.86
CA GLY A 116 -6.98 1.39 -4.21
C GLY A 116 -6.37 0.06 -4.62
N GLY A 117 -5.16 -0.25 -4.18
CA GLY A 117 -4.52 -1.52 -4.47
C GLY A 117 -4.37 -1.83 -5.96
N ILE A 118 -4.46 -3.11 -6.31
CA ILE A 118 -4.35 -3.57 -7.70
C ILE A 118 -5.45 -2.96 -8.56
N THR A 119 -6.68 -2.93 -8.06
CA THR A 119 -7.82 -2.33 -8.78
C THR A 119 -7.57 -0.86 -9.08
N GLY A 120 -7.09 -0.10 -8.09
CA GLY A 120 -6.78 1.31 -8.28
C GLY A 120 -5.65 1.53 -9.28
N TRP A 121 -4.62 0.69 -9.23
CA TRP A 121 -3.50 0.75 -10.18
C TRP A 121 -3.98 0.52 -11.61
N GLU A 122 -4.86 -0.46 -11.79
CA GLU A 122 -5.47 -0.78 -13.09
C GLU A 122 -6.39 0.35 -13.56
N ASP A 123 -7.21 0.91 -12.67
CA ASP A 123 -8.11 2.02 -13.01
C ASP A 123 -7.36 3.25 -13.50
N GLU A 124 -6.18 3.51 -12.96
CA GLU A 124 -5.31 4.60 -13.39
C GLU A 124 -4.55 4.27 -14.69
N GLN A 125 -4.70 3.04 -15.19
CA GLN A 125 -4.01 2.57 -16.40
C GLN A 125 -2.49 2.56 -16.29
N TYR A 126 -1.97 2.36 -15.08
CA TYR A 126 -0.54 2.21 -14.86
C TYR A 126 -0.09 0.79 -15.22
N ALA A 127 1.11 0.67 -15.75
CA ALA A 127 1.65 -0.63 -16.16
C ALA A 127 2.00 -1.48 -14.95
N PHE A 128 1.65 -2.77 -15.03
CA PHE A 128 2.08 -3.78 -14.08
C PHE A 128 3.40 -4.42 -14.53
N ALA A 129 4.13 -4.98 -13.58
CA ALA A 129 5.26 -5.85 -13.86
C ALA A 129 4.80 -7.32 -13.79
N SER A 130 5.59 -8.17 -14.45
CA SER A 130 5.40 -9.62 -14.45
C SER A 130 6.76 -10.29 -14.38
N SER A 131 6.85 -11.37 -13.61
CA SER A 131 8.06 -12.18 -13.53
C SER A 131 7.90 -13.54 -14.23
N GLU A 132 6.75 -13.81 -14.83
CA GLU A 132 6.50 -15.07 -15.54
C GLU A 132 7.39 -15.23 -16.77
N THR A 133 7.65 -14.12 -17.46
CA THR A 133 8.46 -14.14 -18.69
C THR A 133 9.87 -14.68 -18.43
N ALA A 134 10.44 -14.32 -17.27
CA ALA A 134 11.77 -14.79 -16.90
C ALA A 134 11.79 -16.31 -16.65
N ALA A 135 10.70 -16.88 -16.19
CA ALA A 135 10.61 -18.33 -15.91
C ALA A 135 10.49 -19.15 -17.19
N VAL A 136 10.03 -18.55 -18.28
CA VAL A 136 9.83 -19.23 -19.55
C VAL A 136 11.11 -19.26 -20.39
N LEU A 137 11.96 -18.30 -20.17
CA LEU A 137 13.22 -18.18 -20.89
C LEU A 137 14.28 -19.14 -20.36
#